data_ef7d1545621d9a36ccdd86b93af307ef
#
_entry.id   ef7d1545621d9a36ccdd86b93af307ef
#
_cell.length_a   1.000
_cell.length_b   1.000
_cell.length_c   1.000
_cell.angle_alpha   90.00
_cell.angle_beta   90.00
_cell.angle_gamma   90.00
#
_symmetry.space_group_name_H-M   'P 1'
#
loop_
_entity.id
_entity.type
_entity.pdbx_description
1 polymer ?
#
loop_
_entity_poly.entity_id
_entity_poly.type
_entity_poly.pdbx_seq_one_letter_code
_entity_poly.pdbx_strand_id
1 'polypeptide(L)'
;MSYGNEFSIRINTNTKNMKHLITVILSFLLLASCTITTSRPMTEKETRQFNEVKQLAMEVECLLDGITTLEAYEAVELLYQSSQLKYTFSQDIDSVAQISCRQLQERVEVLQQKIYQTVLKHLPNMHVNVASNGDCLLKGKTTYPIYLQRGEKLRVNISSKQAMTVKVYNYDAKSCIKAQSETTKFNYSLNIEHTAIYLVEINPYSGSQYASLRIDYTPKSVERLTPTTVNEREVEAQPGDFRVRTVKGIKMKNIFEEPRKFTLRGQLKAMFSGAYRGVVGVEIPTGTTDILYSMRISTNEADRSSDGEFGKEANASYRKIKMLGLPVYESTRSVGIIKTILGDYTPLREEDAYINMFVFRSSSQAKKFQDDKPTAQLSYDINYSIMGMQSSTGRIPVKGLKNIYLGFENERARYNNYVWIELLAVQPNTEYYKTEYFIN
;
A
#
# COMPACT_ATOMS: atom_id res chain seq x y z
N MET A 1 -51.67 -10.76 0.92
CA MET A 1 -52.58 -9.62 0.89
C MET A 1 -52.05 -8.66 -0.15
N SER A 2 -52.79 -8.59 -1.26
CA SER A 2 -52.51 -7.81 -2.45
C SER A 2 -53.05 -6.40 -2.27
N TYR A 3 -52.31 -5.38 -2.69
CA TYR A 3 -52.89 -4.10 -3.06
C TYR A 3 -52.24 -3.62 -4.35
N GLY A 4 -52.95 -3.84 -5.44
CA GLY A 4 -52.75 -3.17 -6.71
C GLY A 4 -53.38 -1.77 -6.65
N ASN A 5 -52.69 -0.76 -7.11
CA ASN A 5 -53.26 0.54 -7.42
C ASN A 5 -53.13 0.78 -8.93
N GLU A 6 -54.21 0.54 -9.64
CA GLU A 6 -54.41 1.03 -11.01
C GLU A 6 -54.69 2.53 -10.99
N PHE A 7 -53.80 3.32 -11.59
CA PHE A 7 -54.05 4.72 -11.90
C PHE A 7 -54.66 4.83 -13.29
N SER A 8 -55.97 4.99 -13.34
CA SER A 8 -56.75 5.27 -14.55
C SER A 8 -56.73 6.77 -14.83
N ILE A 9 -55.97 7.22 -15.83
CA ILE A 9 -56.01 8.61 -16.34
C ILE A 9 -57.16 8.73 -17.35
N ARG A 10 -58.22 9.39 -16.95
CA ARG A 10 -59.27 9.83 -17.90
C ARG A 10 -58.77 11.03 -18.68
N ILE A 11 -58.44 10.82 -19.94
CA ILE A 11 -58.16 11.89 -20.88
C ILE A 11 -59.51 12.43 -21.40
N ASN A 12 -59.83 13.62 -20.96
CA ASN A 12 -61.03 14.36 -21.44
C ASN A 12 -60.64 15.07 -22.73
N THR A 13 -60.93 14.46 -23.86
CA THR A 13 -60.66 15.01 -25.20
C THR A 13 -61.66 16.10 -25.63
N ASN A 14 -61.27 17.34 -25.40
CA ASN A 14 -61.99 18.49 -25.93
C ASN A 14 -61.60 18.71 -27.42
N THR A 15 -62.37 18.12 -28.32
CA THR A 15 -62.12 18.04 -29.78
C THR A 15 -62.01 19.37 -30.50
N LYS A 16 -62.42 20.48 -29.89
CA LYS A 16 -62.30 21.84 -30.48
C LYS A 16 -60.86 22.39 -30.32
N ASN A 17 -60.20 22.13 -29.22
CA ASN A 17 -58.82 22.64 -29.01
C ASN A 17 -57.76 21.82 -29.78
N MET A 18 -58.08 20.58 -30.13
CA MET A 18 -57.15 19.72 -30.87
C MET A 18 -57.05 20.15 -32.37
N LYS A 19 -58.10 20.66 -32.96
CA LYS A 19 -58.05 21.19 -34.35
C LYS A 19 -57.18 22.47 -34.42
N HIS A 20 -57.29 23.36 -33.45
CA HIS A 20 -56.41 24.54 -33.38
C HIS A 20 -54.91 24.17 -33.09
N LEU A 21 -54.70 23.21 -32.26
CA LEU A 21 -53.33 22.74 -31.96
C LEU A 21 -52.70 22.07 -33.20
N ILE A 22 -53.46 21.25 -33.92
CA ILE A 22 -52.98 20.59 -35.16
C ILE A 22 -52.73 21.64 -36.25
N THR A 23 -53.55 22.65 -36.38
CA THR A 23 -53.36 23.75 -37.37
C THR A 23 -52.11 24.59 -37.00
N VAL A 24 -51.88 24.87 -35.74
CA VAL A 24 -50.66 25.59 -35.28
C VAL A 24 -49.38 24.74 -35.44
N ILE A 25 -49.44 23.45 -35.15
CA ILE A 25 -48.32 22.54 -35.38
C ILE A 25 -48.07 22.36 -36.90
N LEU A 26 -49.08 22.25 -37.74
CA LEU A 26 -48.91 22.19 -39.20
C LEU A 26 -48.34 23.48 -39.78
N SER A 27 -48.79 24.67 -39.29
CA SER A 27 -48.19 25.95 -39.69
C SER A 27 -46.79 26.15 -39.23
N PHE A 28 -46.39 25.64 -38.03
CA PHE A 28 -45.01 25.63 -37.58
C PHE A 28 -44.12 24.61 -38.35
N LEU A 29 -44.68 23.46 -38.74
CA LEU A 29 -44.00 22.50 -39.61
C LEU A 29 -43.85 23.03 -41.06
N LEU A 30 -44.77 23.80 -41.56
CA LEU A 30 -44.70 24.46 -42.89
C LEU A 30 -43.76 25.69 -42.86
N LEU A 31 -43.60 26.35 -41.73
CA LEU A 31 -42.63 27.45 -41.58
C LEU A 31 -41.22 26.95 -41.28
N ALA A 32 -41.09 25.74 -40.73
CA ALA A 32 -39.78 25.11 -40.51
C ALA A 32 -39.21 24.43 -41.77
N SER A 33 -40.03 24.28 -42.85
CA SER A 33 -39.59 23.62 -44.09
C SER A 33 -39.12 24.59 -45.19
N CYS A 34 -39.01 25.89 -44.91
CA CYS A 34 -38.43 26.87 -45.83
C CYS A 34 -37.18 27.55 -45.28
N THR A 35 -36.28 26.80 -44.65
CA THR A 35 -34.88 27.17 -44.74
C THR A 35 -34.42 26.71 -46.11
N ILE A 36 -34.38 27.64 -47.09
CA ILE A 36 -33.61 27.46 -48.33
C ILE A 36 -32.16 27.28 -47.84
N THR A 37 -31.77 26.06 -47.63
CA THR A 37 -30.33 25.70 -47.48
C THR A 37 -29.75 25.97 -48.84
N THR A 38 -29.15 27.13 -49.01
CA THR A 38 -28.37 27.47 -50.23
C THR A 38 -27.23 26.46 -50.24
N SER A 39 -27.38 25.40 -51.06
CA SER A 39 -26.35 24.41 -51.27
C SER A 39 -25.12 25.11 -51.82
N ARG A 40 -24.01 24.98 -51.17
CA ARG A 40 -22.73 25.55 -51.55
C ARG A 40 -21.72 24.48 -51.94
N PRO A 41 -20.76 24.75 -52.81
CA PRO A 41 -19.66 23.84 -53.04
C PRO A 41 -18.81 23.69 -51.74
N MET A 42 -18.10 22.59 -51.68
CA MET A 42 -17.12 22.39 -50.58
C MET A 42 -16.13 23.54 -50.56
N THR A 43 -15.85 24.03 -49.37
CA THR A 43 -14.74 24.96 -49.14
C THR A 43 -13.38 24.25 -49.39
N GLU A 44 -12.34 25.03 -49.64
CA GLU A 44 -10.98 24.49 -49.79
C GLU A 44 -10.56 23.65 -48.59
N LYS A 45 -10.94 24.04 -47.39
CA LYS A 45 -10.68 23.27 -46.15
C LYS A 45 -11.41 21.92 -46.15
N GLU A 46 -12.67 21.88 -46.51
CA GLU A 46 -13.49 20.66 -46.59
C GLU A 46 -12.98 19.73 -47.70
N THR A 47 -12.58 20.26 -48.85
CA THR A 47 -12.00 19.52 -49.96
C THR A 47 -10.65 18.89 -49.51
N ARG A 48 -9.83 19.62 -48.76
CA ARG A 48 -8.58 19.08 -48.21
C ARG A 48 -8.85 17.93 -47.21
N GLN A 49 -9.80 18.13 -46.29
CA GLN A 49 -10.20 17.08 -45.34
C GLN A 49 -10.71 15.83 -46.05
N PHE A 50 -11.57 15.99 -47.05
CA PHE A 50 -12.09 14.88 -47.85
C PHE A 50 -10.95 14.08 -48.50
N ASN A 51 -9.99 14.77 -49.14
CA ASN A 51 -8.86 14.12 -49.79
C ASN A 51 -7.93 13.41 -48.79
N GLU A 52 -7.70 14.00 -47.62
CA GLU A 52 -6.93 13.40 -46.55
C GLU A 52 -7.55 12.10 -46.01
N VAL A 53 -8.90 12.13 -45.76
CA VAL A 53 -9.63 10.93 -45.30
C VAL A 53 -9.64 9.86 -46.38
N LYS A 54 -9.84 10.25 -47.65
CA LYS A 54 -9.78 9.34 -48.80
C LYS A 54 -8.42 8.66 -48.91
N GLN A 55 -7.33 9.41 -48.79
CA GLN A 55 -5.97 8.88 -48.81
C GLN A 55 -5.72 7.91 -47.64
N LEU A 56 -6.11 8.30 -46.42
CA LEU A 56 -5.96 7.41 -45.26
C LEU A 56 -6.76 6.10 -45.43
N ALA A 57 -7.97 6.17 -45.97
CA ALA A 57 -8.77 4.98 -46.25
C ALA A 57 -8.09 4.05 -47.25
N MET A 58 -7.47 4.62 -48.31
CA MET A 58 -6.67 3.83 -49.27
C MET A 58 -5.45 3.20 -48.61
N GLU A 59 -4.73 3.93 -47.78
CA GLU A 59 -3.56 3.40 -47.04
C GLU A 59 -3.97 2.23 -46.13
N VAL A 60 -5.08 2.37 -45.38
CA VAL A 60 -5.62 1.28 -44.57
C VAL A 60 -5.96 0.05 -45.43
N GLU A 61 -6.63 0.23 -46.55
CA GLU A 61 -6.95 -0.89 -47.47
C GLU A 61 -5.69 -1.62 -47.95
N CYS A 62 -4.62 -0.89 -48.31
CA CYS A 62 -3.37 -1.48 -48.75
C CYS A 62 -2.64 -2.27 -47.65
N LEU A 63 -2.87 -1.90 -46.38
CA LEU A 63 -2.20 -2.54 -45.23
C LEU A 63 -3.01 -3.71 -44.64
N LEU A 64 -4.29 -3.91 -45.05
CA LEU A 64 -5.14 -4.95 -44.49
C LEU A 64 -4.50 -6.35 -44.52
N ASP A 65 -3.94 -6.75 -45.66
CA ASP A 65 -3.32 -8.09 -45.84
C ASP A 65 -2.05 -8.25 -45.00
N GLY A 66 -1.45 -7.14 -44.56
CA GLY A 66 -0.27 -7.12 -43.69
C GLY A 66 -0.56 -7.28 -42.22
N ILE A 67 -1.85 -7.28 -41.77
CA ILE A 67 -2.21 -7.44 -40.37
C ILE A 67 -2.05 -8.89 -39.92
N THR A 68 -0.79 -9.30 -39.71
CA THR A 68 -0.45 -10.65 -39.23
C THR A 68 0.11 -10.65 -37.82
N THR A 69 0.49 -9.48 -37.29
CA THR A 69 1.04 -9.27 -35.93
C THR A 69 0.28 -8.19 -35.18
N LEU A 70 0.48 -8.13 -33.88
CA LEU A 70 -0.14 -7.09 -33.04
C LEU A 70 0.34 -5.68 -33.43
N GLU A 71 1.64 -5.52 -33.71
CA GLU A 71 2.23 -4.23 -34.08
C GLU A 71 1.66 -3.73 -35.42
N ALA A 72 1.46 -4.63 -36.40
CA ALA A 72 0.83 -4.30 -37.67
C ALA A 72 -0.65 -3.88 -37.49
N TYR A 73 -1.39 -4.55 -36.59
CA TYR A 73 -2.75 -4.17 -36.25
C TYR A 73 -2.80 -2.79 -35.59
N GLU A 74 -1.96 -2.52 -34.57
CA GLU A 74 -1.92 -1.23 -33.88
C GLU A 74 -1.61 -0.08 -34.85
N ALA A 75 -0.71 -0.28 -35.81
CA ALA A 75 -0.41 0.72 -36.84
C ALA A 75 -1.61 1.00 -37.74
N VAL A 76 -2.30 -0.04 -38.20
CA VAL A 76 -3.50 0.08 -39.05
C VAL A 76 -4.67 0.71 -38.28
N GLU A 77 -4.87 0.31 -37.04
CA GLU A 77 -5.92 0.87 -36.16
C GLU A 77 -5.71 2.36 -35.91
N LEU A 78 -4.46 2.80 -35.69
CA LEU A 78 -4.12 4.20 -35.53
C LEU A 78 -4.44 5.02 -36.80
N LEU A 79 -4.12 4.49 -37.99
CA LEU A 79 -4.47 5.14 -39.25
C LEU A 79 -5.99 5.21 -39.46
N TYR A 80 -6.69 4.12 -39.14
CA TYR A 80 -8.14 4.06 -39.22
C TYR A 80 -8.81 5.09 -38.29
N GLN A 81 -8.40 5.15 -37.02
CA GLN A 81 -8.90 6.14 -36.04
C GLN A 81 -8.61 7.58 -36.50
N SER A 82 -7.44 7.82 -37.09
CA SER A 82 -7.09 9.11 -37.67
C SER A 82 -8.02 9.49 -38.83
N SER A 83 -8.48 8.52 -39.62
CA SER A 83 -9.45 8.75 -40.70
C SER A 83 -10.83 9.11 -40.17
N GLN A 84 -11.27 8.48 -39.06
CA GLN A 84 -12.55 8.79 -38.42
C GLN A 84 -12.59 10.18 -37.76
N LEU A 85 -11.52 10.57 -37.05
CA LEU A 85 -11.44 11.85 -36.32
C LEU A 85 -11.51 13.07 -37.26
N LYS A 86 -11.15 12.91 -38.54
CA LYS A 86 -11.15 14.00 -39.52
C LYS A 86 -12.50 14.14 -40.23
N TYR A 87 -13.47 13.30 -39.95
CA TYR A 87 -14.71 13.19 -40.71
C TYR A 87 -15.83 14.01 -40.12
N THR A 88 -15.83 15.33 -40.37
CA THR A 88 -16.96 16.23 -40.09
C THR A 88 -17.22 17.11 -41.31
N PHE A 89 -18.23 16.76 -42.07
CA PHE A 89 -18.66 17.59 -43.19
C PHE A 89 -19.94 18.36 -42.83
N SER A 90 -20.02 19.61 -43.32
CA SER A 90 -21.19 20.44 -43.14
C SER A 90 -22.36 19.90 -43.95
N GLN A 91 -23.57 20.00 -43.43
CA GLN A 91 -24.79 19.53 -44.09
C GLN A 91 -25.29 20.48 -45.21
N ASP A 92 -24.70 21.66 -45.35
CA ASP A 92 -25.09 22.69 -46.35
C ASP A 92 -24.29 22.61 -47.67
N ILE A 93 -23.44 21.60 -47.85
CA ILE A 93 -22.71 21.35 -49.07
C ILE A 93 -23.65 20.84 -50.21
N ASP A 94 -23.27 21.06 -51.45
CA ASP A 94 -24.07 20.64 -52.60
C ASP A 94 -24.31 19.12 -52.66
N SER A 95 -25.36 18.71 -53.39
CA SER A 95 -25.80 17.33 -53.42
C SER A 95 -24.73 16.35 -53.96
N VAL A 96 -23.87 16.77 -54.87
CA VAL A 96 -22.81 15.95 -55.43
C VAL A 96 -21.73 15.71 -54.39
N ALA A 97 -21.34 16.76 -53.69
CA ALA A 97 -20.37 16.65 -52.58
C ALA A 97 -20.93 15.81 -51.42
N GLN A 98 -22.24 15.97 -51.08
CA GLN A 98 -22.90 15.14 -50.08
C GLN A 98 -22.85 13.64 -50.42
N ILE A 99 -23.14 13.28 -51.69
CA ILE A 99 -23.07 11.90 -52.16
C ILE A 99 -21.66 11.38 -52.04
N SER A 100 -20.65 12.15 -52.46
CA SER A 100 -19.25 11.77 -52.34
C SER A 100 -18.79 11.57 -50.90
N CYS A 101 -19.22 12.45 -50.00
CA CYS A 101 -18.94 12.32 -48.55
C CYS A 101 -19.58 11.05 -47.97
N ARG A 102 -20.85 10.77 -48.31
CA ARG A 102 -21.55 9.57 -47.85
C ARG A 102 -20.85 8.29 -48.34
N GLN A 103 -20.47 8.24 -49.63
CA GLN A 103 -19.74 7.10 -50.19
C GLN A 103 -18.39 6.88 -49.47
N LEU A 104 -17.69 7.97 -49.15
CA LEU A 104 -16.44 7.86 -48.38
C LEU A 104 -16.71 7.38 -46.96
N GLN A 105 -17.77 7.83 -46.31
CA GLN A 105 -18.19 7.36 -45.00
C GLN A 105 -18.49 5.87 -45.00
N GLU A 106 -19.35 5.41 -45.93
CA GLU A 106 -19.68 3.99 -46.09
C GLU A 106 -18.40 3.15 -46.32
N ARG A 107 -17.46 3.68 -47.11
CA ARG A 107 -16.15 3.01 -47.31
C ARG A 107 -15.37 2.89 -46.02
N VAL A 108 -15.26 3.94 -45.20
CA VAL A 108 -14.57 3.93 -43.91
C VAL A 108 -15.24 2.97 -42.92
N GLU A 109 -16.58 2.92 -42.88
CA GLU A 109 -17.34 1.97 -42.04
C GLU A 109 -17.07 0.50 -42.45
N VAL A 110 -17.02 0.23 -43.75
CA VAL A 110 -16.67 -1.11 -44.25
C VAL A 110 -15.24 -1.51 -43.90
N LEU A 111 -14.31 -0.55 -43.84
CA LEU A 111 -12.94 -0.82 -43.44
C LEU A 111 -12.86 -1.34 -42.01
N GLN A 112 -13.63 -0.82 -41.09
CA GLN A 112 -13.67 -1.32 -39.70
C GLN A 112 -14.00 -2.81 -39.66
N GLN A 113 -15.00 -3.23 -40.42
CA GLN A 113 -15.39 -4.64 -40.50
C GLN A 113 -14.28 -5.50 -41.12
N LYS A 114 -13.61 -4.99 -42.18
CA LYS A 114 -12.50 -5.71 -42.83
C LYS A 114 -11.31 -5.85 -41.88
N ILE A 115 -10.91 -4.80 -41.16
CA ILE A 115 -9.87 -4.85 -40.13
C ILE A 115 -10.22 -5.93 -39.10
N TYR A 116 -11.43 -5.86 -38.54
CA TYR A 116 -11.89 -6.82 -37.54
C TYR A 116 -11.82 -8.28 -38.04
N GLN A 117 -12.31 -8.56 -39.25
CA GLN A 117 -12.28 -9.90 -39.84
C GLN A 117 -10.84 -10.39 -40.09
N THR A 118 -9.96 -9.50 -40.54
CA THR A 118 -8.55 -9.83 -40.77
C THR A 118 -7.84 -10.15 -39.45
N VAL A 119 -8.10 -9.34 -38.42
CA VAL A 119 -7.55 -9.58 -37.07
C VAL A 119 -8.04 -10.91 -36.51
N LEU A 120 -9.33 -11.23 -36.63
CA LEU A 120 -9.89 -12.50 -36.18
C LEU A 120 -9.18 -13.70 -36.83
N LYS A 121 -8.89 -13.61 -38.13
CA LYS A 121 -8.20 -14.65 -38.87
C LYS A 121 -6.78 -14.90 -38.37
N HIS A 122 -6.07 -13.84 -37.97
CA HIS A 122 -4.68 -13.89 -37.53
C HIS A 122 -4.51 -13.89 -35.99
N LEU A 123 -5.60 -13.78 -35.24
CA LEU A 123 -5.59 -13.72 -33.77
C LEU A 123 -4.78 -14.82 -33.09
N PRO A 124 -4.80 -16.10 -33.57
CA PRO A 124 -3.99 -17.16 -32.97
C PRO A 124 -2.47 -16.94 -33.05
N ASN A 125 -2.03 -16.08 -33.97
CA ASN A 125 -0.60 -15.75 -34.17
C ASN A 125 -0.21 -14.45 -33.44
N MET A 126 -1.18 -13.71 -32.91
CA MET A 126 -0.93 -12.47 -32.21
C MET A 126 -0.53 -12.74 -30.76
N HIS A 127 0.35 -11.92 -30.24
CA HIS A 127 0.91 -12.06 -28.90
C HIS A 127 0.87 -10.74 -28.18
N VAL A 128 0.04 -10.66 -27.15
CA VAL A 128 -0.07 -9.48 -26.29
C VAL A 128 1.03 -9.54 -25.25
N ASN A 129 1.91 -8.57 -25.29
CA ASN A 129 3.04 -8.49 -24.38
C ASN A 129 2.60 -7.93 -23.01
N VAL A 130 2.88 -8.66 -21.94
CA VAL A 130 2.66 -8.21 -20.55
C VAL A 130 3.96 -7.64 -19.99
N ALA A 131 5.07 -8.32 -20.23
CA ALA A 131 6.39 -7.87 -19.83
C ALA A 131 7.43 -8.40 -20.82
N SER A 132 8.22 -7.49 -21.39
CA SER A 132 9.33 -7.86 -22.25
C SER A 132 10.51 -6.95 -21.97
N ASN A 133 11.61 -7.54 -21.56
CA ASN A 133 12.86 -6.82 -21.37
C ASN A 133 14.03 -7.78 -21.64
N GLY A 134 14.91 -7.38 -22.55
CA GLY A 134 16.09 -8.17 -22.90
C GLY A 134 17.13 -8.22 -21.79
N ASP A 135 17.15 -7.23 -20.89
CA ASP A 135 18.16 -7.12 -19.83
C ASP A 135 17.55 -6.41 -18.60
N CYS A 136 16.70 -7.14 -17.90
CA CYS A 136 15.96 -6.65 -16.72
C CYS A 136 16.74 -6.93 -15.44
N LEU A 137 16.97 -5.92 -14.61
CA LEU A 137 17.52 -6.10 -13.27
C LEU A 137 16.42 -6.52 -12.30
N LEU A 138 16.38 -7.78 -11.92
CA LEU A 138 15.53 -8.33 -10.89
C LEU A 138 16.12 -7.99 -9.50
N LYS A 139 15.45 -7.15 -8.74
CA LYS A 139 15.82 -6.80 -7.36
C LYS A 139 14.96 -7.59 -6.38
N GLY A 140 15.40 -8.77 -5.98
CA GLY A 140 14.63 -9.64 -5.11
C GLY A 140 13.39 -10.24 -5.82
N LYS A 141 12.44 -10.68 -5.02
CA LYS A 141 11.21 -11.30 -5.49
C LYS A 141 10.35 -10.32 -6.29
N THR A 142 10.09 -10.63 -7.55
CA THR A 142 9.26 -9.85 -8.47
C THR A 142 8.04 -10.67 -8.89
N THR A 143 6.86 -10.04 -8.94
CA THR A 143 5.61 -10.69 -9.35
C THR A 143 4.97 -9.91 -10.50
N TYR A 144 4.53 -10.61 -11.53
CA TYR A 144 3.79 -10.07 -12.67
C TYR A 144 2.35 -10.60 -12.60
N PRO A 145 1.37 -9.79 -12.18
CA PRO A 145 -0.03 -10.16 -12.19
C PRO A 145 -0.62 -9.99 -13.59
N ILE A 146 -1.41 -10.96 -14.05
CA ILE A 146 -1.96 -11.02 -15.39
C ILE A 146 -3.39 -11.53 -15.32
N TYR A 147 -4.36 -10.75 -15.78
CA TYR A 147 -5.72 -11.23 -15.97
C TYR A 147 -5.84 -11.96 -17.27
N LEU A 148 -6.22 -13.24 -17.23
CA LEU A 148 -6.37 -14.09 -18.40
C LEU A 148 -7.76 -14.73 -18.43
N GLN A 149 -8.31 -14.87 -19.65
CA GLN A 149 -9.63 -15.47 -19.87
C GLN A 149 -9.48 -16.90 -20.40
N ARG A 150 -10.49 -17.72 -20.11
CA ARG A 150 -10.59 -19.06 -20.62
C ARG A 150 -10.42 -19.09 -22.14
N GLY A 151 -9.54 -19.96 -22.63
CA GLY A 151 -9.20 -20.12 -24.05
C GLY A 151 -7.99 -19.32 -24.49
N GLU A 152 -7.46 -18.40 -23.68
CA GLU A 152 -6.19 -17.73 -23.93
C GLU A 152 -5.00 -18.67 -23.64
N LYS A 153 -3.80 -18.33 -24.10
CA LYS A 153 -2.60 -19.12 -23.88
C LYS A 153 -1.48 -18.23 -23.36
N LEU A 154 -1.11 -18.42 -22.07
CA LEU A 154 0.02 -17.76 -21.45
C LEU A 154 1.35 -18.39 -21.93
N ARG A 155 2.36 -17.55 -22.16
CA ARG A 155 3.75 -17.97 -22.40
C ARG A 155 4.67 -17.17 -21.50
N VAL A 156 5.61 -17.87 -20.88
CA VAL A 156 6.61 -17.32 -19.98
C VAL A 156 7.98 -17.82 -20.40
N ASN A 157 8.83 -16.92 -20.86
CA ASN A 157 10.20 -17.22 -21.24
C ASN A 157 11.13 -16.32 -20.42
N ILE A 158 11.95 -16.93 -19.59
CA ILE A 158 12.90 -16.23 -18.72
C ILE A 158 14.24 -16.92 -18.82
N SER A 159 15.31 -16.14 -18.96
CA SER A 159 16.68 -16.64 -18.91
C SER A 159 17.59 -15.70 -18.13
N SER A 160 18.52 -16.27 -17.37
CA SER A 160 19.48 -15.54 -16.55
C SER A 160 20.79 -16.30 -16.47
N LYS A 161 21.88 -15.60 -16.16
CA LYS A 161 23.20 -16.23 -15.91
C LYS A 161 23.26 -16.93 -14.54
N GLN A 162 22.41 -16.53 -13.60
CA GLN A 162 22.39 -17.06 -12.24
C GLN A 162 21.07 -17.79 -11.98
N ALA A 163 21.09 -18.70 -11.02
CA ALA A 163 19.91 -19.47 -10.64
C ALA A 163 18.80 -18.59 -10.05
N MET A 164 17.56 -18.98 -10.33
CA MET A 164 16.34 -18.35 -9.84
C MET A 164 15.26 -19.40 -9.57
N THR A 165 14.28 -19.04 -8.77
CA THR A 165 13.03 -19.80 -8.66
C THR A 165 11.94 -19.06 -9.41
N VAL A 166 11.24 -19.77 -10.31
CA VAL A 166 10.07 -19.25 -11.03
C VAL A 166 8.85 -20.05 -10.66
N LYS A 167 7.76 -19.36 -10.36
CA LYS A 167 6.47 -19.98 -10.02
C LYS A 167 5.34 -19.30 -10.79
N VAL A 168 4.39 -20.10 -11.25
CA VAL A 168 3.15 -19.64 -11.87
C VAL A 168 1.99 -20.07 -11.00
N TYR A 169 1.14 -19.12 -10.63
CA TYR A 169 -0.04 -19.37 -9.78
C TYR A 169 -1.33 -19.01 -10.52
N ASN A 170 -2.39 -19.73 -10.19
CA ASN A 170 -3.75 -19.21 -10.33
C ASN A 170 -4.09 -18.54 -8.99
N TYR A 171 -4.21 -17.21 -9.00
CA TYR A 171 -4.42 -16.43 -7.78
C TYR A 171 -5.80 -16.67 -7.18
N ASP A 172 -6.85 -16.72 -8.01
CA ASP A 172 -8.22 -16.90 -7.55
C ASP A 172 -8.46 -18.31 -6.98
N ALA A 173 -7.82 -19.32 -7.59
CA ALA A 173 -7.85 -20.70 -7.09
C ALA A 173 -6.85 -20.93 -5.93
N LYS A 174 -6.03 -19.96 -5.55
CA LYS A 174 -4.99 -20.05 -4.52
C LYS A 174 -4.03 -21.23 -4.73
N SER A 175 -3.72 -21.55 -5.96
CA SER A 175 -2.94 -22.75 -6.33
C SER A 175 -1.69 -22.42 -7.13
N CYS A 176 -0.60 -23.15 -6.85
CA CYS A 176 0.61 -23.12 -7.66
C CYS A 176 0.46 -24.13 -8.82
N ILE A 177 0.48 -23.62 -10.06
CA ILE A 177 0.33 -24.44 -11.26
C ILE A 177 1.68 -25.04 -11.68
N LYS A 178 2.73 -24.24 -11.61
CA LYS A 178 4.10 -24.63 -11.98
C LYS A 178 5.10 -23.96 -11.07
N ALA A 179 6.08 -24.74 -10.61
CA ALA A 179 7.25 -24.22 -9.90
C ALA A 179 8.50 -24.88 -10.44
N GLN A 180 9.56 -24.09 -10.59
CA GLN A 180 10.88 -24.56 -10.94
C GLN A 180 11.92 -23.77 -10.14
N SER A 181 12.69 -24.48 -9.32
CA SER A 181 13.76 -23.92 -8.50
C SER A 181 15.12 -24.11 -9.15
N GLU A 182 16.09 -23.31 -8.76
CA GLU A 182 17.49 -23.41 -9.19
C GLU A 182 17.68 -23.45 -10.70
N THR A 183 16.82 -22.71 -11.43
CA THR A 183 16.88 -22.68 -12.89
C THR A 183 17.52 -21.40 -13.41
N THR A 184 18.30 -21.50 -14.47
CA THR A 184 18.79 -20.36 -15.25
C THR A 184 17.93 -20.10 -16.48
N LYS A 185 17.03 -21.03 -16.82
CA LYS A 185 16.13 -20.90 -17.96
C LYS A 185 14.77 -21.50 -17.65
N PHE A 186 13.72 -20.72 -17.85
CA PHE A 186 12.34 -21.14 -17.66
C PHE A 186 11.53 -20.86 -18.91
N ASN A 187 11.05 -21.91 -19.57
CA ASN A 187 10.16 -21.82 -20.71
C ASN A 187 8.90 -22.59 -20.39
N TYR A 188 7.78 -21.89 -20.32
CA TYR A 188 6.51 -22.49 -19.95
C TYR A 188 5.36 -21.93 -20.76
N SER A 189 4.44 -22.80 -21.14
CA SER A 189 3.22 -22.44 -21.85
C SER A 189 2.02 -23.07 -21.17
N LEU A 190 0.96 -22.30 -20.95
CA LEU A 190 -0.25 -22.72 -20.26
C LEU A 190 -1.48 -22.32 -21.08
N ASN A 191 -2.31 -23.31 -21.43
CA ASN A 191 -3.66 -23.04 -21.93
C ASN A 191 -4.56 -22.69 -20.75
N ILE A 192 -5.28 -21.59 -20.84
CA ILE A 192 -6.10 -21.06 -19.73
C ILE A 192 -7.46 -21.75 -19.77
N GLU A 193 -7.73 -22.55 -18.74
CA GLU A 193 -9.00 -23.28 -18.58
C GLU A 193 -10.04 -22.46 -17.79
N HIS A 194 -9.60 -21.56 -16.92
CA HIS A 194 -10.46 -20.73 -16.08
C HIS A 194 -10.05 -19.26 -16.19
N THR A 195 -11.03 -18.39 -16.38
CA THR A 195 -10.83 -16.95 -16.29
C THR A 195 -10.45 -16.58 -14.87
N ALA A 196 -9.25 -15.97 -14.69
CA ALA A 196 -8.69 -15.66 -13.37
C ALA A 196 -7.52 -14.68 -13.49
N ILE A 197 -7.06 -14.18 -12.35
CA ILE A 197 -5.75 -13.53 -12.24
C ILE A 197 -4.69 -14.61 -12.06
N TYR A 198 -3.68 -14.57 -12.91
CA TYR A 198 -2.49 -15.43 -12.85
C TYR A 198 -1.30 -14.61 -12.39
N LEU A 199 -0.40 -15.21 -11.62
CA LEU A 199 0.80 -14.55 -11.14
C LEU A 199 2.03 -15.31 -11.66
N VAL A 200 2.96 -14.60 -12.30
CA VAL A 200 4.30 -15.11 -12.60
C VAL A 200 5.26 -14.50 -11.58
N GLU A 201 5.76 -15.33 -10.69
CA GLU A 201 6.68 -14.94 -9.61
C GLU A 201 8.10 -15.39 -9.94
N ILE A 202 9.04 -14.47 -9.87
CA ILE A 202 10.47 -14.70 -10.12
C ILE A 202 11.23 -14.30 -8.86
N ASN A 203 12.01 -15.21 -8.31
CA ASN A 203 12.80 -14.97 -7.11
C ASN A 203 14.27 -15.34 -7.40
N PRO A 204 15.16 -14.35 -7.57
CA PRO A 204 16.60 -14.59 -7.73
C PRO A 204 17.23 -15.13 -6.46
N TYR A 205 18.19 -16.03 -6.55
CA TYR A 205 18.92 -16.59 -5.40
C TYR A 205 19.88 -15.59 -4.77
N SER A 206 20.47 -14.71 -5.57
CA SER A 206 21.54 -13.78 -5.15
C SER A 206 21.08 -12.34 -4.90
N GLY A 207 19.84 -12.15 -4.45
CA GLY A 207 19.31 -10.82 -4.10
C GLY A 207 18.99 -9.93 -5.30
N SER A 208 19.95 -9.73 -6.25
CA SER A 208 19.71 -9.02 -7.50
C SER A 208 20.50 -9.66 -8.64
N GLN A 209 19.88 -9.78 -9.83
CA GLN A 209 20.49 -10.33 -11.02
C GLN A 209 19.83 -9.84 -12.29
N TYR A 210 20.58 -9.84 -13.39
CA TYR A 210 20.05 -9.56 -14.73
C TYR A 210 19.40 -10.79 -15.34
N ALA A 211 18.25 -10.60 -15.96
CA ALA A 211 17.51 -11.63 -16.67
C ALA A 211 16.89 -11.09 -17.95
N SER A 212 16.84 -11.90 -19.00
CA SER A 212 15.98 -11.66 -20.14
C SER A 212 14.59 -12.23 -19.83
N LEU A 213 13.57 -11.41 -19.99
CA LEU A 213 12.20 -11.72 -19.60
C LEU A 213 11.26 -11.45 -20.76
N ARG A 214 10.41 -12.43 -21.09
CA ARG A 214 9.25 -12.25 -21.96
C ARG A 214 8.06 -13.01 -21.41
N ILE A 215 7.02 -12.28 -21.05
CA ILE A 215 5.71 -12.80 -20.63
C ILE A 215 4.69 -12.23 -21.58
N ASP A 216 4.03 -13.09 -22.33
CA ASP A 216 2.98 -12.72 -23.27
C ASP A 216 1.83 -13.73 -23.24
N TYR A 217 0.70 -13.36 -23.84
CA TYR A 217 -0.39 -14.28 -24.05
C TYR A 217 -0.97 -14.17 -25.47
N THR A 218 -1.51 -15.28 -25.97
CA THR A 218 -2.31 -15.30 -27.20
C THR A 218 -3.75 -14.98 -26.81
N PRO A 219 -4.33 -13.88 -27.33
CA PRO A 219 -5.70 -13.48 -27.01
C PRO A 219 -6.72 -14.39 -27.69
N LYS A 220 -7.93 -14.47 -27.13
CA LYS A 220 -9.05 -15.21 -27.74
C LYS A 220 -10.02 -14.35 -28.54
N SER A 221 -9.97 -13.04 -28.37
CA SER A 221 -10.83 -12.07 -29.05
C SER A 221 -10.08 -10.75 -29.30
N VAL A 222 -10.64 -9.90 -30.16
CA VAL A 222 -10.03 -8.62 -30.53
C VAL A 222 -9.97 -7.66 -29.32
N GLU A 223 -10.96 -7.69 -28.46
CA GLU A 223 -11.01 -6.85 -27.25
C GLU A 223 -9.88 -7.19 -26.27
N ARG A 224 -9.30 -8.39 -26.42
CA ARG A 224 -8.19 -8.86 -25.58
C ARG A 224 -6.80 -8.56 -26.17
N LEU A 225 -6.72 -7.84 -27.28
CA LEU A 225 -5.46 -7.30 -27.79
C LEU A 225 -4.87 -6.24 -26.87
N THR A 226 -5.72 -5.56 -26.08
CA THR A 226 -5.28 -4.68 -25.00
C THR A 226 -5.31 -5.44 -23.67
N PRO A 227 -4.19 -5.51 -22.92
CA PRO A 227 -4.15 -6.18 -21.62
C PRO A 227 -5.03 -5.47 -20.60
N THR A 228 -5.76 -6.24 -19.82
CA THR A 228 -6.50 -5.71 -18.67
C THR A 228 -5.53 -5.40 -17.53
N THR A 229 -5.57 -4.19 -17.02
CA THR A 229 -4.75 -3.79 -15.88
C THR A 229 -5.18 -4.53 -14.62
N VAL A 230 -4.23 -5.14 -13.94
CA VAL A 230 -4.41 -5.74 -12.62
C VAL A 230 -3.80 -4.79 -11.60
N ASN A 231 -4.61 -4.38 -10.64
CA ASN A 231 -4.19 -3.55 -9.52
C ASN A 231 -3.78 -4.41 -8.33
N GLU A 232 -2.95 -3.84 -7.44
CA GLU A 232 -2.51 -4.52 -6.23
C GLU A 232 -2.62 -3.60 -5.02
N ARG A 233 -2.90 -4.20 -3.85
CA ARG A 233 -2.84 -3.52 -2.56
C ARG A 233 -2.34 -4.47 -1.48
N GLU A 234 -1.61 -3.94 -0.51
CA GLU A 234 -1.22 -4.68 0.68
C GLU A 234 -2.35 -4.62 1.73
N VAL A 235 -2.72 -5.75 2.29
CA VAL A 235 -3.74 -5.87 3.34
C VAL A 235 -3.23 -6.74 4.47
N GLU A 236 -3.81 -6.56 5.66
CA GLU A 236 -3.58 -7.47 6.79
C GLU A 236 -4.04 -8.88 6.45
N ALA A 237 -3.32 -9.87 6.94
CA ALA A 237 -3.57 -11.28 6.69
C ALA A 237 -3.59 -12.09 7.98
N GLN A 238 -4.14 -13.32 7.91
CA GLN A 238 -4.07 -14.27 9.00
C GLN A 238 -2.94 -15.29 8.77
N PRO A 239 -2.37 -15.87 9.84
CA PRO A 239 -1.45 -17.01 9.70
C PRO A 239 -2.11 -18.14 8.89
N GLY A 240 -1.48 -18.56 7.79
CA GLY A 240 -2.01 -19.59 6.90
C GLY A 240 -2.75 -19.09 5.66
N ASP A 241 -3.00 -17.80 5.52
CA ASP A 241 -3.52 -17.23 4.27
C ASP A 241 -2.56 -17.49 3.09
N PHE A 242 -3.10 -17.47 1.89
CA PHE A 242 -2.31 -17.68 0.68
C PHE A 242 -1.30 -16.55 0.45
N ARG A 243 -0.01 -16.91 0.29
CA ARG A 243 1.10 -15.98 0.00
C ARG A 243 1.32 -14.89 1.07
N VAL A 244 1.24 -15.28 2.33
CA VAL A 244 1.47 -14.37 3.46
C VAL A 244 2.94 -13.97 3.57
N ARG A 245 3.17 -12.70 3.79
CA ARG A 245 4.44 -12.13 4.22
C ARG A 245 4.39 -11.90 5.73
N THR A 246 5.33 -12.51 6.43
CA THR A 246 5.48 -12.32 7.88
C THR A 246 6.42 -11.16 8.15
N VAL A 247 5.97 -10.22 8.96
CA VAL A 247 6.78 -9.09 9.44
C VAL A 247 6.96 -9.26 10.94
N LYS A 248 8.22 -9.45 11.34
CA LYS A 248 8.60 -9.50 12.76
C LYS A 248 8.94 -8.11 13.23
N GLY A 249 8.35 -7.69 14.32
CA GLY A 249 8.54 -6.40 14.93
C GLY A 249 8.56 -6.48 16.45
N ILE A 250 8.50 -5.35 17.09
CA ILE A 250 8.30 -5.20 18.53
C ILE A 250 7.12 -4.26 18.79
N LYS A 251 6.36 -4.60 19.82
CA LYS A 251 5.33 -3.74 20.39
C LYS A 251 5.85 -3.20 21.70
N MET A 252 5.71 -1.91 21.93
CA MET A 252 6.04 -1.28 23.20
C MET A 252 4.75 -0.88 23.92
N LYS A 253 4.68 -1.18 25.21
CA LYS A 253 3.54 -0.84 26.06
C LYS A 253 4.02 -0.16 27.32
N ASN A 254 3.39 0.97 27.67
CA ASN A 254 3.64 1.60 28.98
C ASN A 254 3.27 0.65 30.10
N ILE A 255 4.16 0.48 31.07
CA ILE A 255 3.88 -0.29 32.28
C ILE A 255 3.09 0.57 33.27
N PHE A 256 3.43 1.86 33.36
CA PHE A 256 2.67 2.85 34.11
C PHE A 256 1.92 3.78 33.14
N GLU A 257 0.69 4.16 33.48
CA GLU A 257 -0.08 5.12 32.68
C GLU A 257 0.59 6.50 32.69
N GLU A 258 1.16 6.86 33.87
CA GLU A 258 1.91 8.09 34.07
C GLU A 258 3.27 7.76 34.74
N PRO A 259 4.30 8.62 34.57
CA PRO A 259 5.56 8.44 35.27
C PRO A 259 5.38 8.34 36.77
N ARG A 260 6.01 7.36 37.40
CA ARG A 260 6.00 7.25 38.86
C ARG A 260 6.94 8.31 39.45
N LYS A 261 6.41 9.11 40.36
CA LYS A 261 7.11 10.20 41.04
C LYS A 261 7.20 9.90 42.54
N PHE A 262 8.40 9.99 43.09
CA PHE A 262 8.61 9.80 44.55
C PHE A 262 9.81 10.60 45.04
N THR A 263 9.86 10.81 46.36
CA THR A 263 10.93 11.54 47.01
C THR A 263 11.72 10.60 47.90
N LEU A 264 13.04 10.57 47.74
CA LEU A 264 13.97 9.92 48.64
C LEU A 264 14.60 10.99 49.52
N ARG A 265 14.43 10.91 50.85
CA ARG A 265 14.99 11.87 51.76
C ARG A 265 16.48 11.62 51.97
N GLY A 266 17.22 12.67 52.33
CA GLY A 266 18.60 12.49 52.80
C GLY A 266 18.58 11.69 54.11
N GLN A 267 19.60 10.89 54.35
CA GLN A 267 19.65 9.94 55.48
C GLN A 267 19.37 10.60 56.83
N LEU A 268 19.95 11.79 57.13
CA LEU A 268 19.72 12.53 58.35
C LEU A 268 18.25 13.00 58.49
N LYS A 269 17.57 13.40 57.39
CA LYS A 269 16.20 13.80 57.42
C LYS A 269 15.26 12.59 57.51
N ALA A 270 15.65 11.44 56.97
CA ALA A 270 14.89 10.21 57.04
C ALA A 270 14.78 9.67 58.50
N MET A 271 15.78 9.97 59.35
CA MET A 271 15.75 9.62 60.81
C MET A 271 14.57 10.29 61.54
N PHE A 272 14.07 11.43 61.07
CA PHE A 272 12.95 12.14 61.70
C PHE A 272 11.63 11.91 60.99
N SER A 273 11.63 11.72 59.69
CA SER A 273 10.42 11.43 58.91
C SER A 273 10.74 11.03 57.48
N GLY A 274 9.96 10.06 56.93
CA GLY A 274 10.07 9.58 55.58
C GLY A 274 11.18 8.52 55.41
N ALA A 275 11.51 8.19 54.18
CA ALA A 275 12.46 7.12 53.86
C ALA A 275 13.54 7.59 52.90
N TYR A 276 14.78 7.11 53.09
CA TYR A 276 15.90 7.27 52.15
C TYR A 276 15.99 6.12 51.16
N ARG A 277 15.21 5.05 51.36
CA ARG A 277 15.00 3.93 50.46
C ARG A 277 13.59 3.83 49.98
N GLY A 278 13.37 3.44 48.75
CA GLY A 278 12.08 3.18 48.19
C GLY A 278 12.10 1.98 47.25
N VAL A 279 10.96 1.30 47.11
CA VAL A 279 10.82 0.17 46.21
C VAL A 279 9.62 0.40 45.27
N VAL A 280 9.81 0.21 43.99
CA VAL A 280 8.76 0.21 43.00
C VAL A 280 8.60 -1.22 42.47
N GLY A 281 7.46 -1.84 42.79
CA GLY A 281 7.06 -3.13 42.20
C GLY A 281 6.59 -2.93 40.76
N VAL A 282 7.03 -3.79 39.88
CA VAL A 282 6.74 -3.74 38.44
C VAL A 282 6.12 -5.07 38.04
N GLU A 283 4.84 -5.06 37.73
CA GLU A 283 4.17 -6.20 37.11
C GLU A 283 4.50 -6.24 35.60
N ILE A 284 4.98 -7.38 35.13
CA ILE A 284 5.48 -7.55 33.77
C ILE A 284 4.36 -8.08 32.89
N PRO A 285 3.90 -7.33 31.87
CA PRO A 285 2.90 -7.82 30.92
C PRO A 285 3.33 -9.12 30.24
N THR A 286 2.39 -10.03 30.02
CA THR A 286 2.67 -11.31 29.36
C THR A 286 3.33 -11.10 28.00
N GLY A 287 4.37 -11.91 27.70
CA GLY A 287 5.10 -11.81 26.44
C GLY A 287 6.21 -10.76 26.42
N THR A 288 6.41 -9.99 27.50
CA THR A 288 7.50 -9.02 27.60
C THR A 288 8.86 -9.73 27.68
N THR A 289 9.79 -9.33 26.83
CA THR A 289 11.18 -9.80 26.85
C THR A 289 12.08 -8.87 27.63
N ASP A 290 11.82 -7.57 27.55
CA ASP A 290 12.65 -6.53 28.11
C ASP A 290 11.81 -5.38 28.66
N ILE A 291 12.32 -4.71 29.66
CA ILE A 291 11.82 -3.42 30.12
C ILE A 291 12.85 -2.36 29.75
N LEU A 292 12.41 -1.32 29.08
CA LEU A 292 13.18 -0.09 28.92
C LEU A 292 12.76 0.86 30.02
N TYR A 293 13.72 1.50 30.66
CA TYR A 293 13.45 2.52 31.67
C TYR A 293 14.08 3.86 31.30
N SER A 294 13.39 4.92 31.69
CA SER A 294 13.93 6.28 31.74
C SER A 294 13.75 6.83 33.15
N MET A 295 14.81 7.37 33.72
CA MET A 295 14.80 7.92 35.05
C MET A 295 15.41 9.32 35.08
N ARG A 296 14.71 10.22 35.74
CA ARG A 296 15.20 11.57 36.04
C ARG A 296 15.34 11.73 37.55
N ILE A 297 16.39 12.41 37.95
CA ILE A 297 16.70 12.67 39.34
C ILE A 297 17.04 14.15 39.47
N SER A 298 16.40 14.84 40.42
CA SER A 298 16.64 16.25 40.74
C SER A 298 16.71 16.47 42.26
N THR A 299 17.47 17.45 42.68
CA THR A 299 17.46 17.96 44.07
C THR A 299 16.45 19.05 44.29
N ASN A 300 15.85 19.59 43.21
CA ASN A 300 14.87 20.68 43.26
C ASN A 300 13.44 20.16 43.12
N GLU A 301 12.60 20.48 44.08
CA GLU A 301 11.19 20.11 44.06
C GLU A 301 10.39 20.82 42.95
N ALA A 302 10.81 22.01 42.53
CA ALA A 302 10.14 22.77 41.47
C ALA A 302 10.20 22.09 40.11
N ASP A 303 11.24 21.25 39.88
CA ASP A 303 11.39 20.46 38.63
C ASP A 303 10.29 19.39 38.48
N ARG A 304 9.53 19.17 39.53
CA ARG A 304 8.38 18.24 39.56
C ARG A 304 7.23 18.64 38.63
N SER A 305 7.17 19.93 38.25
CA SER A 305 6.09 20.47 37.41
C SER A 305 6.40 20.58 35.93
N SER A 306 7.65 20.28 35.50
CA SER A 306 8.10 20.48 34.12
C SER A 306 7.73 19.35 33.13
N ASP A 307 6.70 18.58 33.41
CA ASP A 307 6.20 17.49 32.53
C ASP A 307 5.75 17.97 31.12
N GLY A 308 5.52 19.28 30.93
CA GLY A 308 4.95 19.84 29.70
C GLY A 308 5.86 19.82 28.46
N GLU A 309 7.18 19.68 28.62
CA GLU A 309 8.12 19.68 27.49
C GLU A 309 8.32 18.31 26.84
N PHE A 310 8.00 17.23 27.52
CA PHE A 310 8.16 15.87 27.00
C PHE A 310 7.19 15.51 25.87
N GLY A 311 6.09 16.27 25.70
CA GLY A 311 5.00 15.96 24.77
C GLY A 311 5.21 16.30 23.29
N LYS A 312 6.18 17.17 22.93
CA LYS A 312 6.22 17.79 21.58
C LYS A 312 7.02 17.03 20.53
N GLU A 313 7.84 16.03 20.86
CA GLU A 313 8.80 15.44 19.92
C GLU A 313 8.57 13.95 19.55
N ALA A 314 7.41 13.38 19.84
CA ALA A 314 7.10 11.97 19.58
C ALA A 314 7.27 11.55 18.10
N ASN A 315 7.06 12.49 17.15
CA ASN A 315 7.12 12.18 15.72
C ASN A 315 8.55 12.07 15.14
N ALA A 316 9.54 12.73 15.71
CA ALA A 316 10.94 12.63 15.27
C ALA A 316 11.58 11.30 15.72
N SER A 317 11.13 10.78 16.84
CA SER A 317 11.61 9.55 17.48
C SER A 317 11.28 8.28 16.68
N TYR A 318 10.14 8.27 15.99
CA TYR A 318 9.69 7.14 15.18
C TYR A 318 10.67 6.75 14.06
N ARG A 319 11.33 7.75 13.45
CA ARG A 319 12.30 7.52 12.36
C ARG A 319 13.62 6.91 12.85
N LYS A 320 14.10 7.28 14.03
CA LYS A 320 15.38 6.77 14.58
C LYS A 320 15.26 5.34 15.10
N ILE A 321 14.15 4.94 15.70
CA ILE A 321 13.90 3.55 16.12
C ILE A 321 13.91 2.62 14.89
N LYS A 322 13.36 3.07 13.76
CA LYS A 322 13.43 2.36 12.48
C LYS A 322 14.88 2.23 11.95
N MET A 323 15.74 3.22 12.20
CA MET A 323 17.17 3.17 11.84
C MET A 323 17.97 2.15 12.66
N LEU A 324 17.51 1.79 13.86
CA LEU A 324 18.10 0.72 14.68
C LEU A 324 17.70 -0.69 14.21
N GLY A 325 16.98 -0.81 13.09
CA GLY A 325 16.53 -2.08 12.52
C GLY A 325 15.41 -2.76 13.31
N LEU A 326 14.76 -2.02 14.23
CA LEU A 326 13.64 -2.50 15.01
C LEU A 326 12.35 -1.90 14.42
N PRO A 327 11.53 -2.68 13.70
CA PRO A 327 10.21 -2.21 13.28
C PRO A 327 9.32 -2.04 14.53
N VAL A 328 8.90 -0.80 14.77
CA VAL A 328 7.99 -0.45 15.88
C VAL A 328 6.60 -0.22 15.29
N TYR A 329 5.62 -0.99 15.71
CA TYR A 329 4.28 -1.00 15.13
C TYR A 329 3.20 -0.27 15.93
N GLU A 330 3.47 0.21 17.14
CA GLU A 330 2.49 1.05 17.85
C GLU A 330 3.16 2.25 18.52
N SER A 331 2.54 3.41 18.36
CA SER A 331 2.93 4.62 19.08
C SER A 331 2.56 4.46 20.56
N THR A 332 3.54 4.30 21.40
CA THR A 332 3.36 4.47 22.83
C THR A 332 3.38 5.97 23.15
N ARG A 333 2.54 6.41 24.05
CA ARG A 333 2.52 7.80 24.55
C ARG A 333 3.70 8.14 25.47
N SER A 334 4.64 7.22 25.67
CA SER A 334 5.81 7.39 26.52
C SER A 334 6.89 8.19 25.83
N VAL A 335 6.80 9.48 25.95
CA VAL A 335 7.63 10.45 25.24
C VAL A 335 9.03 10.55 25.83
N GLY A 336 9.16 10.39 27.15
CA GLY A 336 10.44 10.53 27.85
C GLY A 336 11.43 9.42 27.51
N ILE A 337 11.01 8.16 27.51
CA ILE A 337 11.87 7.00 27.21
C ILE A 337 12.35 7.05 25.76
N ILE A 338 11.46 7.36 24.82
CA ILE A 338 11.79 7.45 23.40
C ILE A 338 12.83 8.56 23.18
N LYS A 339 12.63 9.73 23.78
CA LYS A 339 13.59 10.85 23.68
C LYS A 339 14.99 10.46 24.17
N THR A 340 15.07 9.72 25.26
CA THR A 340 16.34 9.35 25.88
C THR A 340 17.06 8.21 25.14
N ILE A 341 16.36 7.20 24.65
CA ILE A 341 16.94 6.14 23.81
C ILE A 341 17.55 6.73 22.53
N LEU A 342 17.04 7.86 22.07
CA LEU A 342 17.48 8.52 20.84
C LEU A 342 18.59 9.55 21.02
N GLY A 343 19.04 9.78 22.24
CA GLY A 343 20.19 10.65 22.53
C GLY A 343 19.94 12.15 22.48
N ASP A 344 18.67 12.60 22.50
CA ASP A 344 18.33 14.02 22.53
C ASP A 344 18.11 14.54 23.97
N TYR A 345 18.59 13.79 24.97
CA TYR A 345 18.51 14.19 26.36
C TYR A 345 19.70 15.09 26.72
N THR A 346 19.42 16.35 26.98
CA THR A 346 20.36 17.25 27.66
C THR A 346 20.09 17.09 29.16
N PRO A 347 20.97 16.46 29.93
CA PRO A 347 20.75 16.38 31.38
C PRO A 347 20.70 17.78 31.95
N LEU A 348 19.69 18.05 32.79
CA LEU A 348 19.71 19.22 33.64
C LEU A 348 21.00 19.17 34.45
N ARG A 349 21.79 20.20 34.39
CA ARG A 349 23.11 20.31 35.07
C ARG A 349 22.91 20.45 36.58
N GLU A 350 22.58 19.38 37.24
CA GLU A 350 22.68 19.30 38.67
C GLU A 350 23.71 18.25 39.02
N GLU A 351 24.97 18.66 39.14
CA GLU A 351 26.16 17.85 39.35
C GLU A 351 26.11 16.95 40.61
N ASP A 352 25.07 17.17 41.48
CA ASP A 352 24.96 16.48 42.77
C ASP A 352 23.73 15.57 42.92
N ALA A 353 22.89 15.45 41.94
CA ALA A 353 21.69 14.58 42.05
C ALA A 353 22.01 13.16 41.61
N TYR A 354 22.19 12.24 42.57
CA TYR A 354 22.42 10.82 42.31
C TYR A 354 21.72 9.93 43.34
N ILE A 355 21.42 8.70 42.92
CA ILE A 355 20.85 7.64 43.76
C ILE A 355 21.49 6.31 43.37
N ASN A 356 21.37 5.29 44.24
CA ASN A 356 21.61 3.91 43.88
C ASN A 356 20.29 3.28 43.37
N MET A 357 20.37 2.51 42.31
CA MET A 357 19.26 1.69 41.79
C MET A 357 19.63 0.21 41.89
N PHE A 358 18.78 -0.56 42.54
CA PHE A 358 18.90 -2.01 42.66
C PHE A 358 17.78 -2.73 41.94
N VAL A 359 18.10 -3.78 41.22
CA VAL A 359 17.10 -4.62 40.54
C VAL A 359 16.95 -5.93 41.30
N PHE A 360 15.78 -6.14 41.92
CA PHE A 360 15.46 -7.37 42.60
C PHE A 360 14.53 -8.25 41.78
N ARG A 361 14.82 -9.56 41.75
CA ARG A 361 13.96 -10.59 41.14
C ARG A 361 12.99 -11.21 42.14
N SER A 362 13.11 -10.88 43.43
CA SER A 362 12.32 -11.43 44.52
C SER A 362 11.72 -10.32 45.38
N SER A 363 10.42 -10.42 45.69
CA SER A 363 9.72 -9.51 46.58
C SER A 363 10.28 -9.52 47.99
N SER A 364 10.74 -10.67 48.46
CA SER A 364 11.33 -10.79 49.81
C SER A 364 12.63 -10.04 49.93
N GLN A 365 13.48 -10.04 48.89
CA GLN A 365 14.72 -9.27 48.87
C GLN A 365 14.48 -7.77 48.79
N ALA A 366 13.51 -7.37 47.94
CA ALA A 366 13.06 -5.97 47.85
C ALA A 366 12.50 -5.45 49.18
N LYS A 367 11.73 -6.28 49.87
CA LYS A 367 11.20 -5.93 51.21
C LYS A 367 12.33 -5.80 52.24
N LYS A 368 13.29 -6.73 52.31
CA LYS A 368 14.48 -6.62 53.17
C LYS A 368 15.25 -5.33 52.90
N PHE A 369 15.37 -4.91 51.64
CA PHE A 369 16.00 -3.66 51.26
C PHE A 369 15.19 -2.46 51.80
N GLN A 370 13.89 -2.50 51.65
CA GLN A 370 12.99 -1.45 52.16
C GLN A 370 13.01 -1.38 53.70
N ASP A 371 13.16 -2.54 54.38
CA ASP A 371 13.28 -2.68 55.83
C ASP A 371 14.71 -2.39 56.35
N ASP A 372 15.50 -1.70 55.53
CA ASP A 372 16.84 -1.18 55.87
C ASP A 372 17.91 -2.23 56.20
N LYS A 373 17.80 -3.43 55.64
CA LYS A 373 18.88 -4.42 55.72
C LYS A 373 20.11 -3.99 54.93
N PRO A 374 21.34 -4.22 55.40
CA PRO A 374 22.57 -3.88 54.67
C PRO A 374 22.56 -4.50 53.27
N THR A 375 22.90 -3.70 52.24
CA THR A 375 22.93 -4.15 50.85
C THR A 375 23.83 -5.33 50.61
N ALA A 376 24.94 -5.47 51.37
CA ALA A 376 25.85 -6.63 51.35
C ALA A 376 25.16 -7.96 51.72
N GLN A 377 24.00 -7.92 52.38
CA GLN A 377 23.23 -9.11 52.79
C GLN A 377 22.06 -9.40 51.83
N LEU A 378 21.93 -8.63 50.76
CA LEU A 378 20.82 -8.73 49.82
C LEU A 378 21.26 -9.37 48.49
N SER A 379 20.38 -10.14 47.92
CA SER A 379 20.55 -10.66 46.56
C SER A 379 19.81 -9.78 45.57
N TYR A 380 20.56 -9.07 44.71
CA TYR A 380 20.06 -8.24 43.63
C TYR A 380 20.81 -8.54 42.34
N ASP A 381 20.24 -8.14 41.21
CA ASP A 381 20.84 -8.34 39.91
C ASP A 381 21.91 -7.27 39.64
N ILE A 382 23.17 -7.64 39.88
CA ILE A 382 24.30 -6.71 39.78
C ILE A 382 24.50 -6.14 38.39
N ASN A 383 24.12 -6.90 37.35
CA ASN A 383 24.33 -6.47 35.97
C ASN A 383 23.39 -5.31 35.55
N TYR A 384 22.28 -5.15 36.27
CA TYR A 384 21.28 -4.14 35.97
C TYR A 384 21.07 -3.15 37.13
N SER A 385 21.83 -3.27 38.19
CA SER A 385 21.87 -2.35 39.31
C SER A 385 22.98 -1.31 39.10
N ILE A 386 22.71 -0.06 39.46
CA ILE A 386 23.63 1.05 39.21
C ILE A 386 23.85 1.82 40.50
N MET A 387 25.10 2.00 40.92
CA MET A 387 25.47 2.82 42.03
C MET A 387 25.84 4.23 41.57
N GLY A 388 25.44 5.24 42.36
CA GLY A 388 25.73 6.63 42.02
C GLY A 388 25.06 7.10 40.71
N MET A 389 23.90 6.55 40.40
CA MET A 389 23.21 6.82 39.17
C MET A 389 22.65 8.25 39.15
N GLN A 390 23.03 8.99 38.14
CA GLN A 390 22.33 10.23 37.73
C GLN A 390 21.14 9.92 36.85
N SER A 391 20.48 10.94 36.28
CA SER A 391 19.42 10.71 35.28
C SER A 391 19.94 9.79 34.18
N SER A 392 19.24 8.70 33.89
CA SER A 392 19.72 7.63 33.03
C SER A 392 18.59 6.88 32.36
N THR A 393 18.95 6.13 31.32
CA THR A 393 18.08 5.16 30.65
C THR A 393 18.79 3.82 30.55
N GLY A 394 17.99 2.77 30.47
CA GLY A 394 18.56 1.45 30.28
C GLY A 394 17.55 0.39 29.93
N ARG A 395 18.04 -0.83 29.84
CA ARG A 395 17.28 -2.02 29.47
C ARG A 395 17.49 -3.10 30.53
N ILE A 396 16.40 -3.72 30.97
CA ILE A 396 16.38 -4.84 31.91
C ILE A 396 15.71 -6.03 31.23
N PRO A 397 16.43 -7.12 30.91
CA PRO A 397 15.82 -8.35 30.42
C PRO A 397 14.91 -8.98 31.47
N VAL A 398 13.67 -9.32 31.08
CA VAL A 398 12.66 -9.84 31.99
C VAL A 398 11.93 -11.06 31.45
N LYS A 399 12.43 -11.67 30.39
CA LYS A 399 11.81 -12.84 29.75
C LYS A 399 11.50 -13.94 30.76
N GLY A 400 10.24 -14.33 30.85
CA GLY A 400 9.76 -15.38 31.76
C GLY A 400 9.50 -14.94 33.21
N LEU A 401 9.72 -13.68 33.54
CA LEU A 401 9.41 -13.14 34.86
C LEU A 401 7.98 -12.56 34.88
N LYS A 402 7.32 -12.66 36.03
CA LYS A 402 6.02 -12.01 36.29
C LYS A 402 6.17 -10.63 36.93
N ASN A 403 7.19 -10.48 37.78
CA ASN A 403 7.46 -9.26 38.49
C ASN A 403 8.94 -9.01 38.60
N ILE A 404 9.32 -7.73 38.66
CA ILE A 404 10.61 -7.26 39.19
C ILE A 404 10.37 -6.14 40.19
N TYR A 405 11.36 -5.82 40.97
CA TYR A 405 11.29 -4.75 41.97
C TYR A 405 12.51 -3.86 41.81
N LEU A 406 12.28 -2.57 41.64
CA LEU A 406 13.31 -1.56 41.52
C LEU A 406 13.47 -0.89 42.87
N GLY A 407 14.60 -1.12 43.54
CA GLY A 407 14.97 -0.47 44.79
C GLY A 407 15.77 0.79 44.50
N PHE A 408 15.50 1.85 45.23
CA PHE A 408 16.18 3.12 45.13
C PHE A 408 16.70 3.56 46.49
N GLU A 409 17.92 4.05 46.56
CA GLU A 409 18.56 4.51 47.75
C GLU A 409 19.20 5.86 47.56
N ASN A 410 18.94 6.80 48.49
CA ASN A 410 19.62 8.07 48.57
C ASN A 410 20.72 8.00 49.64
N GLU A 411 21.98 7.86 49.24
CA GLU A 411 23.12 7.86 50.16
C GLU A 411 23.48 9.24 50.71
N ARG A 412 22.90 10.30 50.18
CA ARG A 412 23.23 11.68 50.60
C ARG A 412 22.67 11.95 52.00
N ALA A 413 23.48 12.56 52.81
CA ALA A 413 23.10 12.79 54.21
C ALA A 413 22.04 13.87 54.40
N ARG A 414 22.11 14.98 53.62
CA ARG A 414 21.34 16.20 53.87
C ARG A 414 20.27 16.53 52.82
N TYR A 415 20.47 16.08 51.61
CA TYR A 415 19.63 16.51 50.45
C TYR A 415 18.63 15.45 50.04
N ASN A 416 17.44 15.87 49.75
CA ASN A 416 16.43 15.01 49.14
C ASN A 416 16.72 14.83 47.66
N ASN A 417 16.33 13.67 47.09
CA ASN A 417 16.26 13.44 45.69
C ASN A 417 14.81 13.22 45.25
N TYR A 418 14.40 13.91 44.21
CA TYR A 418 13.11 13.76 43.56
C TYR A 418 13.32 12.89 42.33
N VAL A 419 12.59 11.78 42.22
CA VAL A 419 12.79 10.75 41.20
C VAL A 419 11.52 10.60 40.39
N TRP A 420 11.69 10.57 39.07
CA TRP A 420 10.67 10.17 38.10
C TRP A 420 11.15 8.94 37.37
N ILE A 421 10.28 7.96 37.20
CA ILE A 421 10.58 6.76 36.46
C ILE A 421 9.45 6.43 35.47
N GLU A 422 9.82 6.18 34.24
CA GLU A 422 8.96 5.63 33.16
C GLU A 422 9.49 4.25 32.78
N LEU A 423 8.57 3.32 32.52
CA LEU A 423 8.89 1.96 32.13
C LEU A 423 8.07 1.56 30.89
N LEU A 424 8.75 1.00 29.90
CA LEU A 424 8.15 0.40 28.70
C LEU A 424 8.43 -1.09 28.63
N ALA A 425 7.38 -1.88 28.49
CA ALA A 425 7.47 -3.30 28.16
C ALA A 425 7.72 -3.46 26.66
N VAL A 426 8.75 -4.21 26.31
CA VAL A 426 9.10 -4.61 24.95
C VAL A 426 8.57 -6.02 24.71
N GLN A 427 7.65 -6.17 23.76
CA GLN A 427 7.03 -7.45 23.39
C GLN A 427 7.33 -7.76 21.93
N PRO A 428 7.79 -8.97 21.57
CA PRO A 428 7.85 -9.40 20.18
C PRO A 428 6.44 -9.32 19.56
N ASN A 429 6.37 -8.77 18.37
CA ASN A 429 5.16 -8.74 17.58
C ASN A 429 5.40 -9.42 16.23
N THR A 430 4.38 -10.10 15.74
CA THR A 430 4.42 -10.73 14.41
C THR A 430 3.14 -10.38 13.69
N GLU A 431 3.29 -9.68 12.58
CA GLU A 431 2.20 -9.27 11.74
C GLU A 431 2.27 -10.00 10.41
N TYR A 432 1.12 -10.19 9.83
CA TYR A 432 0.95 -10.93 8.59
C TYR A 432 0.30 -10.02 7.57
N TYR A 433 0.89 -9.95 6.37
CA TYR A 433 0.38 -9.18 5.25
C TYR A 433 0.31 -10.04 4.01
N LYS A 434 -0.63 -9.73 3.12
CA LYS A 434 -0.71 -10.32 1.78
C LYS A 434 -0.97 -9.24 0.75
N THR A 435 -0.55 -9.49 -0.48
CA THR A 435 -0.93 -8.63 -1.61
C THR A 435 -2.22 -9.17 -2.21
N GLU A 436 -3.25 -8.34 -2.25
CA GLU A 436 -4.47 -8.60 -3.00
C GLU A 436 -4.34 -8.03 -4.41
N TYR A 437 -4.74 -8.84 -5.40
CA TYR A 437 -4.79 -8.47 -6.81
C TYR A 437 -6.24 -8.41 -7.26
N PHE A 438 -6.59 -7.37 -8.02
CA PHE A 438 -7.96 -7.17 -8.49
C PHE A 438 -7.98 -6.41 -9.82
N ILE A 439 -9.08 -6.54 -10.55
CA ILE A 439 -9.40 -5.76 -11.75
C ILE A 439 -10.50 -4.75 -11.41
N ASN A 440 -10.46 -3.58 -12.02
CA ASN A 440 -11.51 -2.57 -11.85
C ASN A 440 -12.75 -2.93 -12.66
#